data_cf7b19cdcc0d2af9ce9e84413299cb95
#
_entry.id   cf7b19cdcc0d2af9ce9e84413299cb95
#
_cell.length_a   1.000
_cell.length_b   1.000
_cell.length_c   1.000
_cell.angle_alpha   90.00
_cell.angle_beta   90.00
_cell.angle_gamma   90.00
#
_symmetry.space_group_name_H-M   'P 1'
#
loop_
_entity.id
_entity.type
_entity.pdbx_description
1 polymer ?
#
loop_
_entity_poly.entity_id
_entity_poly.type
_entity_poly.pdbx_seq_one_letter_code
_entity_poly.pdbx_strand_id
1 'polypeptide(L)'
;MVNPVHLKTLLEVTRLGSFAAAAATLGYTASAVSQQMSALERDTGVVLFQRSARAVVPTEAAVVMTRHAAKVLTDIGALMAAASKTQDTASQELRLGIFPSLATYVLPRILKNPAWKDLGIDLKVSVAEPGQTIQGLRTGGDLDLALVFQVGQTGLAWPNTINRQWIGDDDFRVVLPAGWGFGPDAKVAADHLSEMPWIMHHPGTSDAMVIERLFAGCNLHPRVVAHSDDFHASLEMAAAGLGAALVPELALRNKPAGVVVLDVPEIRLARNVFALVINDSKTARVQLFVDLLAETLAGMRTAVN
;
A
#
# COMPACT_ATOMS: atom_id res chain seq x y z
N MET A 1 1.67 21.00 23.06
CA MET A 1 0.43 20.51 22.37
C MET A 1 0.86 19.76 21.11
N VAL A 2 0.31 18.58 20.89
CA VAL A 2 0.70 17.74 19.74
C VAL A 2 0.26 18.38 18.42
N ASN A 3 1.22 18.57 17.49
CA ASN A 3 0.98 19.16 16.17
C ASN A 3 0.65 18.07 15.14
N PRO A 4 -0.48 18.18 14.41
CA PRO A 4 -0.85 17.23 13.36
C PRO A 4 0.23 17.01 12.28
N VAL A 5 1.03 18.05 11.96
CA VAL A 5 2.15 17.92 11.02
C VAL A 5 3.20 16.95 11.57
N HIS A 6 3.48 17.00 12.87
CA HIS A 6 4.44 16.08 13.51
C HIS A 6 3.91 14.64 13.52
N LEU A 7 2.59 14.45 13.61
CA LEU A 7 1.98 13.11 13.49
C LEU A 7 2.15 12.53 12.07
N LYS A 8 1.96 13.34 11.02
CA LYS A 8 2.26 12.91 9.63
C LYS A 8 3.72 12.51 9.47
N THR A 9 4.62 13.32 10.04
CA THR A 9 6.06 13.04 9.99
C THR A 9 6.42 11.77 10.75
N LEU A 10 5.79 11.52 11.91
CA LEU A 10 5.94 10.26 12.67
C LEU A 10 5.58 9.03 11.81
N LEU A 11 4.43 9.08 11.11
CA LEU A 11 3.98 8.00 10.23
C LEU A 11 5.05 7.70 9.15
N GLU A 12 5.55 8.72 8.47
CA GLU A 12 6.52 8.55 7.38
C GLU A 12 7.89 8.09 7.88
N VAL A 13 8.38 8.62 9.00
CA VAL A 13 9.66 8.19 9.58
C VAL A 13 9.59 6.74 10.05
N THR A 14 8.48 6.34 10.71
CA THR A 14 8.28 4.95 11.15
C THR A 14 8.23 3.99 9.97
N ARG A 15 7.57 4.39 8.88
CA ARG A 15 7.45 3.58 7.67
C ARG A 15 8.78 3.40 6.92
N LEU A 16 9.55 4.50 6.78
CA LEU A 16 10.76 4.53 5.95
C LEU A 16 12.05 4.22 6.72
N GLY A 17 12.01 4.23 8.06
CA GLY A 17 13.19 4.00 8.90
C GLY A 17 14.31 5.03 8.70
N SER A 18 14.02 6.20 8.10
CA SER A 18 15.01 7.21 7.74
C SER A 18 14.42 8.61 7.75
N PHE A 19 15.06 9.53 8.48
CA PHE A 19 14.67 10.95 8.45
C PHE A 19 14.88 11.60 7.08
N ALA A 20 15.93 11.22 6.37
CA ALA A 20 16.21 11.75 5.03
C ALA A 20 15.18 11.26 4.00
N ALA A 21 14.79 9.99 4.04
CA ALA A 21 13.77 9.44 3.16
C ALA A 21 12.39 10.05 3.45
N ALA A 22 12.02 10.19 4.73
CA ALA A 22 10.78 10.85 5.13
C ALA A 22 10.75 12.33 4.71
N ALA A 23 11.88 13.04 4.84
CA ALA A 23 12.02 14.41 4.41
C ALA A 23 11.80 14.57 2.89
N ALA A 24 12.42 13.72 2.09
CA ALA A 24 12.22 13.70 0.64
C ALA A 24 10.76 13.44 0.26
N THR A 25 10.07 12.54 0.98
CA THR A 25 8.66 12.22 0.74
C THR A 25 7.73 13.37 1.12
N LEU A 26 8.03 14.08 2.22
CA LEU A 26 7.16 15.13 2.76
C LEU A 26 7.48 16.53 2.24
N GLY A 27 8.52 16.69 1.42
CA GLY A 27 8.97 18.00 0.91
C GLY A 27 9.66 18.85 1.97
N TYR A 28 10.30 18.23 2.98
CA TYR A 28 11.06 18.89 4.04
C TYR A 28 12.57 18.64 3.90
N THR A 29 13.35 19.30 4.74
CA THR A 29 14.75 18.96 4.97
C THR A 29 14.87 17.88 6.05
N ALA A 30 15.93 17.07 6.03
CA ALA A 30 16.17 16.07 7.07
C ALA A 30 16.30 16.70 8.47
N SER A 31 16.85 17.91 8.55
CA SER A 31 16.94 18.68 9.80
C SER A 31 15.56 19.09 10.32
N ALA A 32 14.65 19.53 9.43
CA ALA A 32 13.28 19.87 9.81
C ALA A 32 12.52 18.64 10.34
N VAL A 33 12.62 17.50 9.67
CA VAL A 33 12.03 16.23 10.13
C VAL A 33 12.58 15.84 11.51
N SER A 34 13.90 15.94 11.71
CA SER A 34 14.52 15.65 13.01
C SER A 34 14.01 16.59 14.11
N GLN A 35 13.84 17.88 13.82
CA GLN A 35 13.30 18.86 14.77
C GLN A 35 11.83 18.59 15.10
N GLN A 36 11.01 18.21 14.10
CA GLN A 36 9.61 17.84 14.30
C GLN A 36 9.48 16.62 15.21
N MET A 37 10.31 15.58 15.01
CA MET A 37 10.31 14.42 15.88
C MET A 37 10.77 14.75 17.30
N SER A 38 11.81 15.54 17.45
CA SER A 38 12.26 16.01 18.78
C SER A 38 11.22 16.90 19.49
N ALA A 39 10.44 17.67 18.72
CA ALA A 39 9.33 18.44 19.27
C ALA A 39 8.20 17.52 19.75
N LEU A 40 7.87 16.49 18.96
CA LEU A 40 6.85 15.51 19.33
C LEU A 40 7.24 14.71 20.57
N GLU A 41 8.51 14.29 20.68
CA GLU A 41 9.07 13.62 21.86
C GLU A 41 8.93 14.49 23.12
N ARG A 42 9.24 15.79 23.01
CA ARG A 42 9.05 16.74 24.12
C ARG A 42 7.59 16.93 24.51
N ASP A 43 6.69 17.04 23.51
CA ASP A 43 5.25 17.22 23.76
C ASP A 43 4.62 16.01 24.44
N THR A 44 5.11 14.80 24.12
CA THR A 44 4.58 13.54 24.63
C THR A 44 5.35 12.97 25.83
N GLY A 45 6.57 13.47 26.08
CA GLY A 45 7.42 12.99 27.17
C GLY A 45 8.04 11.61 26.94
N VAL A 46 7.95 11.05 25.71
CA VAL A 46 8.49 9.72 25.40
C VAL A 46 9.47 9.78 24.24
N VAL A 47 10.50 8.92 24.28
CA VAL A 47 11.45 8.75 23.17
C VAL A 47 10.78 7.90 22.09
N LEU A 48 10.72 8.41 20.87
CA LEU A 48 10.08 7.73 19.74
C LEU A 48 11.07 6.99 18.86
N PHE A 49 12.30 7.48 18.76
CA PHE A 49 13.29 6.86 17.87
C PHE A 49 14.63 6.66 18.57
N GLN A 50 15.23 5.48 18.38
CA GLN A 50 16.62 5.22 18.72
C GLN A 50 17.47 5.53 17.49
N ARG A 51 18.48 6.40 17.69
CA ARG A 51 19.41 6.80 16.62
C ARG A 51 20.63 5.88 16.65
N SER A 52 20.89 5.19 15.56
CA SER A 52 22.15 4.49 15.32
C SER A 52 22.87 5.12 14.14
N ALA A 53 24.16 4.82 13.98
CA ALA A 53 24.97 5.35 12.86
C ALA A 53 24.43 4.95 11.47
N ARG A 54 23.54 3.97 11.37
CA ARG A 54 23.07 3.40 10.10
C ARG A 54 21.54 3.38 9.92
N ALA A 55 20.76 3.60 10.98
CA ALA A 55 19.31 3.51 10.91
C ALA A 55 18.61 4.31 12.01
N VAL A 56 17.38 4.70 11.73
CA VAL A 56 16.41 5.24 12.70
C VAL A 56 15.43 4.12 13.03
N VAL A 57 15.51 3.60 14.25
CA VAL A 57 14.68 2.49 14.70
C VAL A 57 13.55 3.02 15.57
N PRO A 58 12.26 2.78 15.23
CA PRO A 58 11.15 3.20 16.07
C PRO A 58 11.14 2.41 17.38
N THR A 59 10.83 3.08 18.48
CA THR A 59 10.56 2.45 19.78
C THR A 59 9.16 1.83 19.78
N GLU A 60 8.85 0.97 20.77
CA GLU A 60 7.50 0.46 20.98
C GLU A 60 6.48 1.61 21.13
N ALA A 61 6.85 2.69 21.84
CA ALA A 61 6.04 3.89 21.97
C ALA A 61 5.74 4.53 20.61
N ALA A 62 6.73 4.60 19.70
CA ALA A 62 6.52 5.12 18.35
C ALA A 62 5.53 4.24 17.56
N VAL A 63 5.66 2.92 17.64
CA VAL A 63 4.75 1.98 16.94
C VAL A 63 3.32 2.11 17.44
N VAL A 64 3.11 2.19 18.77
CA VAL A 64 1.79 2.39 19.36
C VAL A 64 1.23 3.75 18.94
N MET A 65 2.04 4.80 19.06
CA MET A 65 1.62 6.17 18.72
C MET A 65 1.29 6.33 17.23
N THR A 66 2.00 5.65 16.34
CA THR A 66 1.72 5.65 14.90
C THR A 66 0.31 5.17 14.59
N ARG A 67 -0.15 4.08 15.23
CA ARG A 67 -1.52 3.56 15.06
C ARG A 67 -2.59 4.57 15.47
N HIS A 68 -2.38 5.27 16.60
CA HIS A 68 -3.32 6.29 17.08
C HIS A 68 -3.22 7.59 16.26
N ALA A 69 -2.02 7.96 15.80
CA ALA A 69 -1.78 9.15 14.98
C ALA A 69 -2.56 9.09 13.66
N ALA A 70 -2.61 7.93 13.01
CA ALA A 70 -3.42 7.74 11.81
C ALA A 70 -4.89 8.10 12.06
N LYS A 71 -5.48 7.56 13.14
CA LYS A 71 -6.88 7.86 13.51
C LYS A 71 -7.10 9.35 13.80
N VAL A 72 -6.23 10.01 14.56
CA VAL A 72 -6.32 11.44 14.87
C VAL A 72 -6.31 12.28 13.58
N LEU A 73 -5.43 11.94 12.63
CA LEU A 73 -5.37 12.65 11.35
C LEU A 73 -6.65 12.47 10.53
N THR A 74 -7.24 11.29 10.54
CA THR A 74 -8.55 11.03 9.93
C THR A 74 -9.66 11.86 10.59
N ASP A 75 -9.71 11.90 11.92
CA ASP A 75 -10.71 12.66 12.68
C ASP A 75 -10.59 14.18 12.41
N ILE A 76 -9.35 14.70 12.27
CA ILE A 76 -9.11 16.10 11.85
C ILE A 76 -9.65 16.32 10.42
N GLY A 77 -9.42 15.40 9.50
CA GLY A 77 -9.98 15.45 8.16
C GLY A 77 -11.50 15.49 8.18
N ALA A 78 -12.14 14.64 9.00
CA ALA A 78 -13.59 14.61 9.19
C ALA A 78 -14.13 15.92 9.74
N LEU A 79 -13.44 16.52 10.72
CA LEU A 79 -13.80 17.83 11.27
C LEU A 79 -13.78 18.93 10.18
N MET A 80 -12.73 18.98 9.37
CA MET A 80 -12.62 19.96 8.30
C MET A 80 -13.71 19.80 7.23
N ALA A 81 -14.05 18.54 6.90
CA ALA A 81 -15.14 18.27 5.96
C ALA A 81 -16.52 18.58 6.54
N ALA A 82 -16.76 18.34 7.82
CA ALA A 82 -18.00 18.72 8.48
C ALA A 82 -18.21 20.24 8.44
N ALA A 83 -17.15 21.02 8.64
CA ALA A 83 -17.18 22.47 8.48
C ALA A 83 -17.47 22.92 7.04
N SER A 84 -16.93 22.21 6.05
CA SER A 84 -17.16 22.49 4.62
C SER A 84 -18.56 22.09 4.15
N LYS A 85 -19.18 21.07 4.75
CA LYS A 85 -20.57 20.63 4.44
C LYS A 85 -21.63 21.73 4.65
N THR A 86 -21.33 22.74 5.45
CA THR A 86 -22.26 23.85 5.67
C THR A 86 -22.35 24.82 4.49
N GLN A 87 -21.46 24.71 3.49
CA GLN A 87 -21.39 25.63 2.34
C GLN A 87 -21.75 25.00 0.99
N ASP A 88 -21.78 23.67 0.86
CA ASP A 88 -22.00 23.04 -0.45
C ASP A 88 -22.84 21.75 -0.34
N THR A 89 -24.11 21.80 -0.82
CA THR A 89 -25.04 20.67 -0.82
C THR A 89 -24.93 19.81 -2.10
N ALA A 90 -24.14 20.22 -3.09
CA ALA A 90 -24.00 19.49 -4.34
C ALA A 90 -23.00 18.31 -4.17
N SER A 91 -23.31 17.17 -4.77
CA SER A 91 -22.35 16.05 -4.87
C SER A 91 -21.16 16.46 -5.73
N GLN A 92 -19.95 16.08 -5.28
CA GLN A 92 -18.73 16.32 -6.04
C GLN A 92 -18.43 15.10 -6.93
N GLU A 93 -18.36 15.30 -8.24
CA GLU A 93 -17.83 14.25 -9.12
C GLU A 93 -16.34 14.03 -8.82
N LEU A 94 -15.93 12.75 -8.70
CA LEU A 94 -14.55 12.32 -8.50
C LEU A 94 -14.19 11.25 -9.51
N ARG A 95 -13.28 11.55 -10.42
CA ARG A 95 -12.76 10.62 -11.42
C ARG A 95 -11.56 9.88 -10.85
N LEU A 96 -11.77 8.61 -10.50
CA LEU A 96 -10.82 7.75 -9.83
C LEU A 96 -10.17 6.77 -10.81
N GLY A 97 -8.85 6.80 -10.92
CA GLY A 97 -8.05 5.71 -11.47
C GLY A 97 -7.61 4.74 -10.37
N ILE A 98 -7.79 3.44 -10.58
CA ILE A 98 -7.52 2.42 -9.57
C ILE A 98 -6.99 1.13 -10.22
N PHE A 99 -6.01 0.48 -9.61
CA PHE A 99 -5.49 -0.79 -10.12
C PHE A 99 -6.42 -1.98 -9.75
N PRO A 100 -6.38 -3.07 -10.55
CA PRO A 100 -7.41 -4.13 -10.51
C PRO A 100 -7.65 -4.73 -9.13
N SER A 101 -6.60 -5.13 -8.40
CA SER A 101 -6.79 -5.80 -7.11
C SER A 101 -7.38 -4.87 -6.03
N LEU A 102 -7.04 -3.57 -6.04
CA LEU A 102 -7.65 -2.62 -5.12
C LEU A 102 -9.12 -2.36 -5.48
N ALA A 103 -9.44 -2.30 -6.78
CA ALA A 103 -10.81 -2.21 -7.28
C ALA A 103 -11.66 -3.41 -6.89
N THR A 104 -11.08 -4.61 -6.93
CA THR A 104 -11.78 -5.86 -6.61
C THR A 104 -12.00 -6.05 -5.12
N TYR A 105 -10.97 -5.82 -4.29
CA TYR A 105 -10.99 -6.25 -2.90
C TYR A 105 -11.26 -5.13 -1.89
N VAL A 106 -10.92 -3.88 -2.21
CA VAL A 106 -11.04 -2.74 -1.27
C VAL A 106 -12.21 -1.84 -1.62
N LEU A 107 -12.34 -1.38 -2.85
CA LEU A 107 -13.38 -0.44 -3.26
C LEU A 107 -14.81 -0.91 -2.92
N PRO A 108 -15.22 -2.17 -3.13
CA PRO A 108 -16.56 -2.62 -2.77
C PRO A 108 -16.85 -2.56 -1.27
N ARG A 109 -15.83 -2.68 -0.42
CA ARG A 109 -15.95 -2.55 1.04
C ARG A 109 -16.19 -1.11 1.45
N ILE A 110 -15.50 -0.18 0.79
CA ILE A 110 -15.70 1.26 0.99
C ILE A 110 -17.11 1.66 0.60
N LEU A 111 -17.58 1.24 -0.58
CA LEU A 111 -18.92 1.56 -1.06
C LEU A 111 -20.04 1.00 -0.16
N LYS A 112 -19.76 -0.06 0.60
CA LYS A 112 -20.67 -0.63 1.61
C LYS A 112 -20.53 0.04 2.99
N ASN A 113 -19.48 0.82 3.23
CA ASN A 113 -19.27 1.51 4.49
C ASN A 113 -20.29 2.66 4.64
N PRO A 114 -21.00 2.80 5.78
CA PRO A 114 -21.91 3.92 5.99
C PRO A 114 -21.27 5.29 5.80
N ALA A 115 -20.01 5.48 6.21
CA ALA A 115 -19.25 6.72 6.04
C ALA A 115 -19.10 7.15 4.57
N TRP A 116 -19.13 6.22 3.63
CA TRP A 116 -19.08 6.52 2.19
C TRP A 116 -20.26 7.42 1.76
N LYS A 117 -21.46 7.12 2.21
CA LYS A 117 -22.67 7.88 1.83
C LYS A 117 -22.60 9.33 2.29
N ASP A 118 -21.90 9.57 3.39
CA ASP A 118 -21.75 10.91 3.98
C ASP A 118 -20.73 11.78 3.25
N LEU A 119 -19.89 11.21 2.39
CA LEU A 119 -18.88 11.96 1.63
C LEU A 119 -19.52 12.84 0.54
N GLY A 120 -20.69 12.48 0.02
CA GLY A 120 -21.34 13.22 -1.06
C GLY A 120 -20.50 13.25 -2.33
N ILE A 121 -19.87 12.11 -2.68
CA ILE A 121 -19.03 11.93 -3.86
C ILE A 121 -19.82 11.13 -4.91
N ASP A 122 -19.89 11.67 -6.14
CA ASP A 122 -20.28 10.93 -7.35
C ASP A 122 -19.02 10.34 -7.99
N LEU A 123 -18.82 9.04 -7.83
CA LEU A 123 -17.57 8.36 -8.19
C LEU A 123 -17.62 7.85 -9.63
N LYS A 124 -16.68 8.28 -10.47
CA LYS A 124 -16.40 7.72 -11.80
C LYS A 124 -15.12 6.91 -11.75
N VAL A 125 -15.19 5.61 -11.99
CA VAL A 125 -14.06 4.69 -11.80
C VAL A 125 -13.49 4.22 -13.12
N SER A 126 -12.17 4.33 -13.27
CA SER A 126 -11.39 3.72 -14.34
C SER A 126 -10.42 2.71 -13.73
N VAL A 127 -10.50 1.44 -14.14
CA VAL A 127 -9.61 0.38 -13.67
C VAL A 127 -8.47 0.21 -14.69
N ALA A 128 -7.25 0.47 -14.26
CA ALA A 128 -6.07 0.36 -15.11
C ALA A 128 -4.80 0.15 -14.27
N GLU A 129 -3.72 -0.33 -14.90
CA GLU A 129 -2.42 -0.46 -14.25
C GLU A 129 -1.79 0.91 -13.91
N PRO A 130 -0.88 0.98 -12.89
CA PRO A 130 -0.33 2.23 -12.39
C PRO A 130 0.24 3.17 -13.46
N GLY A 131 0.93 2.63 -14.47
CA GLY A 131 1.50 3.43 -15.56
C GLY A 131 0.46 4.20 -16.37
N GLN A 132 -0.67 3.56 -16.69
CA GLN A 132 -1.79 4.17 -17.40
C GLN A 132 -2.53 5.15 -16.50
N THR A 133 -2.76 4.78 -15.25
CA THR A 133 -3.45 5.60 -14.25
C THR A 133 -2.70 6.91 -13.98
N ILE A 134 -1.37 6.90 -13.89
CA ILE A 134 -0.55 8.11 -13.74
C ILE A 134 -0.65 9.02 -14.97
N GLN A 135 -0.72 8.44 -16.17
CA GLN A 135 -0.90 9.25 -17.39
C GLN A 135 -2.24 10.00 -17.39
N GLY A 136 -3.31 9.36 -16.89
CA GLY A 136 -4.63 9.99 -16.76
C GLY A 136 -4.69 11.11 -15.71
N LEU A 137 -3.75 11.15 -14.77
CA LEU A 137 -3.68 12.17 -13.70
C LEU A 137 -2.94 13.46 -14.14
N ARG A 138 -2.39 13.55 -15.36
CA ARG A 138 -1.67 14.76 -15.80
C ARG A 138 -2.62 15.95 -15.97
N THR A 139 -2.05 17.16 -15.91
CA THR A 139 -2.81 18.41 -16.09
C THR A 139 -3.67 18.36 -17.36
N GLY A 140 -4.99 18.55 -17.23
CA GLY A 140 -5.96 18.35 -18.32
C GLY A 140 -6.32 16.89 -18.59
N GLY A 141 -5.88 15.94 -17.73
CA GLY A 141 -6.21 14.53 -17.83
C GLY A 141 -7.63 14.20 -17.33
N ASP A 142 -8.00 12.93 -17.49
CA ASP A 142 -9.35 12.43 -17.23
C ASP A 142 -9.55 11.98 -15.77
N LEU A 143 -8.53 12.10 -14.91
CA LEU A 143 -8.56 11.65 -13.51
C LEU A 143 -8.27 12.78 -12.51
N ASP A 144 -8.94 12.72 -11.37
CA ASP A 144 -8.74 13.64 -10.25
C ASP A 144 -7.91 12.98 -9.14
N LEU A 145 -8.06 11.66 -8.97
CA LEU A 145 -7.36 10.83 -8.01
C LEU A 145 -6.87 9.54 -8.69
N ALA A 146 -5.63 9.16 -8.45
CA ALA A 146 -5.06 7.89 -8.90
C ALA A 146 -4.59 7.06 -7.71
N LEU A 147 -5.05 5.82 -7.63
CA LEU A 147 -4.55 4.83 -6.69
C LEU A 147 -3.57 3.93 -7.44
N VAL A 148 -2.32 3.97 -7.00
CA VAL A 148 -1.23 3.25 -7.64
C VAL A 148 -0.42 2.47 -6.62
N PHE A 149 0.39 1.54 -7.08
CA PHE A 149 1.35 0.85 -6.20
C PHE A 149 2.76 0.91 -6.79
N GLN A 150 3.73 0.70 -5.93
CA GLN A 150 5.13 0.56 -6.25
C GLN A 150 5.68 -0.67 -5.53
N VAL A 151 6.41 -1.52 -6.24
CA VAL A 151 7.08 -2.68 -5.68
C VAL A 151 8.55 -2.35 -5.43
N GLY A 152 9.00 -2.52 -4.19
CA GLY A 152 10.35 -2.16 -3.79
C GLY A 152 10.65 -0.66 -3.92
N GLN A 153 11.91 -0.32 -4.22
CA GLN A 153 12.36 1.07 -4.41
C GLN A 153 12.40 1.52 -5.88
N THR A 154 12.10 0.63 -6.80
CA THR A 154 12.08 0.94 -8.24
C THR A 154 10.78 1.70 -8.53
N GLY A 155 10.88 3.02 -8.71
CA GLY A 155 9.74 3.89 -8.63
C GLY A 155 9.08 4.21 -9.95
N LEU A 156 7.78 4.41 -9.88
CA LEU A 156 7.03 5.19 -10.83
C LEU A 156 7.47 6.66 -10.71
N ALA A 157 7.87 7.27 -11.81
CA ALA A 157 8.19 8.69 -11.84
C ALA A 157 6.88 9.49 -11.97
N TRP A 158 6.66 10.41 -11.05
CA TRP A 158 5.58 11.40 -11.10
C TRP A 158 6.11 12.83 -11.02
N PRO A 159 5.42 13.79 -11.65
CA PRO A 159 5.78 15.20 -11.58
C PRO A 159 5.64 15.78 -10.16
N ASN A 160 6.42 16.81 -9.85
CA ASN A 160 6.34 17.54 -8.57
C ASN A 160 4.99 18.23 -8.30
N THR A 161 4.13 18.34 -9.33
CA THR A 161 2.77 18.87 -9.24
C THR A 161 1.77 17.88 -8.63
N ILE A 162 2.17 16.63 -8.42
CA ILE A 162 1.33 15.57 -7.85
C ILE A 162 1.66 15.41 -6.37
N ASN A 163 0.64 15.57 -5.53
CA ASN A 163 0.69 15.21 -4.12
C ASN A 163 0.57 13.69 -3.98
N ARG A 164 1.50 13.09 -3.24
CA ARG A 164 1.55 11.66 -2.97
C ARG A 164 1.27 11.39 -1.50
N GLN A 165 0.30 10.54 -1.22
CA GLN A 165 0.03 10.02 0.11
C GLN A 165 0.13 8.49 0.11
N TRP A 166 0.98 7.93 0.96
CA TRP A 166 0.98 6.50 1.22
C TRP A 166 -0.30 6.12 1.99
N ILE A 167 -0.96 5.04 1.57
CA ILE A 167 -2.22 4.57 2.17
C ILE A 167 -2.13 3.15 2.73
N GLY A 168 -1.05 2.44 2.47
CA GLY A 168 -0.81 1.11 3.04
C GLY A 168 0.15 0.29 2.20
N ASP A 169 0.42 -0.91 2.70
CA ASP A 169 1.22 -1.91 2.02
C ASP A 169 0.38 -3.17 1.81
N ASP A 170 0.73 -3.93 0.78
CA ASP A 170 0.11 -5.20 0.44
C ASP A 170 1.23 -6.21 0.19
N ASP A 171 1.48 -7.04 1.19
CA ASP A 171 2.61 -7.96 1.22
C ASP A 171 2.40 -9.12 0.25
N PHE A 172 3.46 -9.53 -0.44
CA PHE A 172 3.42 -10.73 -1.27
C PHE A 172 3.59 -11.99 -0.44
N ARG A 173 2.89 -13.05 -0.83
CA ARG A 173 2.94 -14.38 -0.22
C ARG A 173 3.17 -15.44 -1.30
N VAL A 174 3.93 -16.45 -0.93
CA VAL A 174 4.10 -17.64 -1.78
C VAL A 174 2.90 -18.54 -1.60
N VAL A 175 2.34 -18.98 -2.72
CA VAL A 175 1.19 -19.89 -2.78
C VAL A 175 1.58 -21.14 -3.53
N LEU A 176 1.23 -22.29 -2.96
CA LEU A 176 1.47 -23.60 -3.57
C LEU A 176 0.14 -24.36 -3.76
N PRO A 177 0.10 -25.29 -4.72
CA PRO A 177 -0.96 -26.31 -4.78
C PRO A 177 -1.06 -27.08 -3.46
N ALA A 178 -2.26 -27.22 -2.91
CA ALA A 178 -2.49 -27.98 -1.68
C ALA A 178 -2.06 -29.46 -1.80
N GLY A 179 -2.14 -30.01 -3.01
CA GLY A 179 -1.72 -31.39 -3.31
C GLY A 179 -0.22 -31.65 -3.20
N TRP A 180 0.62 -30.61 -2.97
CA TRP A 180 2.07 -30.79 -2.81
C TRP A 180 2.48 -31.15 -1.38
N GLY A 181 1.54 -31.27 -0.44
CA GLY A 181 1.76 -31.81 0.89
C GLY A 181 2.32 -30.81 1.91
N PHE A 182 2.37 -29.54 1.60
CA PHE A 182 2.72 -28.49 2.56
C PHE A 182 1.53 -28.14 3.44
N GLY A 183 1.77 -27.99 4.74
CA GLY A 183 0.76 -27.48 5.66
C GLY A 183 0.52 -25.98 5.50
N PRO A 184 -0.65 -25.47 5.94
CA PRO A 184 -0.89 -24.03 5.97
C PRO A 184 0.15 -23.33 6.85
N ASP A 185 0.63 -22.17 6.41
CA ASP A 185 1.67 -21.35 7.07
C ASP A 185 2.97 -22.09 7.36
N ALA A 186 3.26 -23.18 6.65
CA ALA A 186 4.52 -23.87 6.74
C ALA A 186 5.68 -22.90 6.43
N LYS A 187 6.71 -22.91 7.31
CA LYS A 187 7.95 -22.19 7.07
C LYS A 187 8.84 -23.02 6.16
N VAL A 188 9.11 -22.50 4.98
CA VAL A 188 9.90 -23.16 3.96
C VAL A 188 11.01 -22.20 3.51
N ALA A 189 12.23 -22.70 3.42
CA ALA A 189 13.32 -21.91 2.87
C ALA A 189 13.20 -21.78 1.34
N ALA A 190 13.65 -20.68 0.79
CA ALA A 190 13.48 -20.38 -0.63
C ALA A 190 14.15 -21.40 -1.56
N ASP A 191 15.27 -22.00 -1.15
CA ASP A 191 16.00 -23.02 -1.92
C ASP A 191 15.15 -24.28 -2.19
N HIS A 192 14.30 -24.67 -1.25
CA HIS A 192 13.38 -25.81 -1.43
C HIS A 192 12.34 -25.57 -2.54
N LEU A 193 12.14 -24.32 -2.96
CA LEU A 193 11.18 -23.93 -3.99
C LEU A 193 11.82 -23.83 -5.38
N SER A 194 13.16 -23.95 -5.49
CA SER A 194 13.91 -23.75 -6.74
C SER A 194 13.58 -24.76 -7.84
N GLU A 195 13.32 -26.00 -7.46
CA GLU A 195 13.02 -27.09 -8.42
C GLU A 195 11.52 -27.14 -8.81
N MET A 196 10.69 -26.35 -8.12
CA MET A 196 9.26 -26.38 -8.34
C MET A 196 8.85 -25.61 -9.59
N PRO A 197 7.73 -25.96 -10.25
CA PRO A 197 7.16 -25.17 -11.32
C PRO A 197 6.55 -23.88 -10.77
N TRP A 198 6.75 -22.75 -11.50
CA TRP A 198 6.27 -21.44 -11.10
C TRP A 198 5.42 -20.76 -12.17
N ILE A 199 4.36 -20.10 -11.73
CA ILE A 199 3.55 -19.15 -12.48
C ILE A 199 4.10 -17.77 -12.16
N MET A 200 4.69 -17.10 -13.16
CA MET A 200 5.39 -15.82 -13.00
C MET A 200 4.64 -14.70 -13.73
N HIS A 201 4.98 -13.46 -13.43
CA HIS A 201 4.53 -12.32 -14.22
C HIS A 201 5.19 -12.32 -15.60
N HIS A 202 4.58 -11.63 -16.56
CA HIS A 202 5.19 -11.46 -17.88
C HIS A 202 6.51 -10.70 -17.76
N PRO A 203 7.57 -11.14 -18.45
CA PRO A 203 8.84 -10.45 -18.46
C PRO A 203 8.68 -9.00 -18.92
N GLY A 204 9.43 -8.09 -18.28
CA GLY A 204 9.41 -6.66 -18.61
C GLY A 204 8.37 -5.83 -17.87
N THR A 205 7.49 -6.42 -17.09
CA THR A 205 6.66 -5.67 -16.12
C THR A 205 7.52 -5.21 -14.94
N SER A 206 7.11 -4.12 -14.27
CA SER A 206 7.85 -3.62 -13.10
C SER A 206 7.89 -4.63 -11.97
N ASP A 207 6.81 -5.37 -11.76
CA ASP A 207 6.69 -6.40 -10.74
C ASP A 207 7.61 -7.58 -11.05
N ALA A 208 7.61 -8.08 -12.32
CA ALA A 208 8.48 -9.17 -12.74
C ALA A 208 9.95 -8.87 -12.45
N MET A 209 10.44 -7.68 -12.84
CA MET A 209 11.85 -7.30 -12.63
C MET A 209 12.25 -7.30 -11.15
N VAL A 210 11.35 -6.85 -10.24
CA VAL A 210 11.64 -6.83 -8.81
C VAL A 210 11.60 -8.25 -8.23
N ILE A 211 10.63 -9.07 -8.64
CA ILE A 211 10.50 -10.46 -8.21
C ILE A 211 11.70 -11.29 -8.67
N GLU A 212 12.11 -11.14 -9.92
CA GLU A 212 13.29 -11.84 -10.48
C GLU A 212 14.57 -11.49 -9.71
N ARG A 213 14.78 -10.21 -9.38
CA ARG A 213 15.92 -9.78 -8.55
C ARG A 213 15.88 -10.35 -7.15
N LEU A 214 14.68 -10.36 -6.51
CA LEU A 214 14.50 -10.96 -5.20
C LEU A 214 14.82 -12.45 -5.23
N PHE A 215 14.30 -13.19 -6.20
CA PHE A 215 14.54 -14.62 -6.35
C PHE A 215 16.00 -14.92 -6.59
N ALA A 216 16.67 -14.16 -7.47
CA ALA A 216 18.10 -14.29 -7.69
C ALA A 216 18.91 -14.03 -6.41
N GLY A 217 18.50 -13.04 -5.59
CA GLY A 217 19.11 -12.76 -4.29
C GLY A 217 18.95 -13.88 -3.26
N CYS A 218 17.91 -14.69 -3.38
CA CYS A 218 17.64 -15.87 -2.54
C CYS A 218 18.14 -17.18 -3.17
N ASN A 219 18.91 -17.10 -4.26
CA ASN A 219 19.37 -18.25 -5.06
C ASN A 219 18.21 -19.16 -5.55
N LEU A 220 17.04 -18.56 -5.78
CA LEU A 220 15.87 -19.23 -6.31
C LEU A 220 15.80 -19.00 -7.83
N HIS A 221 15.89 -20.08 -8.59
CA HIS A 221 15.82 -20.08 -10.06
C HIS A 221 14.56 -20.81 -10.51
N PRO A 222 13.42 -20.13 -10.66
CA PRO A 222 12.13 -20.78 -10.88
C PRO A 222 12.08 -21.45 -12.26
N ARG A 223 11.57 -22.69 -12.30
CA ARG A 223 11.17 -23.32 -13.54
C ARG A 223 9.82 -22.77 -13.97
N VAL A 224 9.82 -21.76 -14.83
CA VAL A 224 8.59 -21.08 -15.26
C VAL A 224 7.76 -22.00 -16.15
N VAL A 225 6.51 -22.23 -15.78
CA VAL A 225 5.53 -23.06 -16.52
C VAL A 225 4.36 -22.26 -17.09
N ALA A 226 4.13 -21.04 -16.56
CA ALA A 226 3.14 -20.12 -17.08
C ALA A 226 3.52 -18.67 -16.76
N HIS A 227 3.00 -17.74 -17.55
CA HIS A 227 3.04 -16.32 -17.27
C HIS A 227 1.62 -15.77 -17.10
N SER A 228 1.39 -14.99 -16.05
CA SER A 228 0.11 -14.34 -15.78
C SER A 228 0.31 -13.09 -14.92
N ASP A 229 -0.26 -11.96 -15.35
CA ASP A 229 -0.32 -10.72 -14.56
C ASP A 229 -1.66 -10.62 -13.79
N ASP A 230 -2.57 -11.57 -13.99
CA ASP A 230 -3.83 -11.70 -13.26
C ASP A 230 -3.64 -12.63 -12.06
N PHE A 231 -3.73 -12.09 -10.85
CA PHE A 231 -3.56 -12.86 -9.61
C PHE A 231 -4.67 -13.91 -9.39
N HIS A 232 -5.88 -13.64 -9.85
CA HIS A 232 -6.97 -14.62 -9.73
C HIS A 232 -6.69 -15.83 -10.64
N ALA A 233 -6.30 -15.58 -11.88
CA ALA A 233 -5.89 -16.64 -12.80
C ALA A 233 -4.70 -17.45 -12.26
N SER A 234 -3.69 -16.74 -11.67
CA SER A 234 -2.55 -17.40 -11.06
C SER A 234 -2.94 -18.30 -9.89
N LEU A 235 -3.88 -17.86 -9.05
CA LEU A 235 -4.41 -18.65 -7.94
C LEU A 235 -5.20 -19.89 -8.41
N GLU A 236 -6.03 -19.76 -9.45
CA GLU A 236 -6.79 -20.89 -10.01
C GLU A 236 -5.86 -21.92 -10.69
N MET A 237 -4.84 -21.46 -11.43
CA MET A 237 -3.82 -22.34 -12.00
C MET A 237 -3.02 -23.06 -10.91
N ALA A 238 -2.68 -22.37 -9.82
CA ALA A 238 -2.00 -23.00 -8.67
C ALA A 238 -2.92 -24.02 -7.98
N ALA A 239 -4.20 -23.70 -7.78
CA ALA A 239 -5.18 -24.64 -7.23
C ALA A 239 -5.36 -25.89 -8.08
N ALA A 240 -5.24 -25.75 -9.41
CA ALA A 240 -5.26 -26.86 -10.36
C ALA A 240 -3.95 -27.68 -10.38
N GLY A 241 -2.93 -27.31 -9.62
CA GLY A 241 -1.66 -28.06 -9.51
C GLY A 241 -0.58 -27.65 -10.50
N LEU A 242 -0.75 -26.57 -11.28
CA LEU A 242 0.18 -26.19 -12.34
C LEU A 242 1.53 -25.73 -11.80
N GLY A 243 1.55 -24.93 -10.72
CA GLY A 243 2.78 -24.36 -10.17
C GLY A 243 2.56 -23.49 -8.94
N ALA A 244 3.68 -23.10 -8.34
CA ALA A 244 3.73 -22.07 -7.30
C ALA A 244 3.43 -20.69 -7.90
N ALA A 245 2.94 -19.76 -7.08
CA ALA A 245 2.75 -18.36 -7.48
C ALA A 245 3.16 -17.42 -6.35
N LEU A 246 3.61 -16.21 -6.70
CA LEU A 246 3.81 -15.13 -5.75
C LEU A 246 2.69 -14.11 -5.94
N VAL A 247 1.83 -13.97 -4.94
CA VAL A 247 0.63 -13.13 -5.02
C VAL A 247 0.52 -12.20 -3.82
N PRO A 248 -0.06 -10.99 -3.99
CA PRO A 248 -0.27 -10.08 -2.87
C PRO A 248 -1.40 -10.55 -1.95
N GLU A 249 -1.34 -10.21 -0.67
CA GLU A 249 -2.31 -10.63 0.34
C GLU A 249 -3.75 -10.22 0.03
N LEU A 250 -3.95 -9.09 -0.65
CA LEU A 250 -5.28 -8.70 -1.12
C LEU A 250 -5.93 -9.76 -2.00
N ALA A 251 -5.16 -10.38 -2.90
CA ALA A 251 -5.67 -11.43 -3.78
C ALA A 251 -6.04 -12.72 -3.03
N LEU A 252 -5.45 -12.98 -1.86
CA LEU A 252 -5.71 -14.16 -1.05
C LEU A 252 -7.06 -14.12 -0.32
N ARG A 253 -7.76 -12.97 -0.31
CA ARG A 253 -9.07 -12.82 0.36
C ARG A 253 -10.15 -13.75 -0.19
N ASN A 254 -10.05 -14.10 -1.45
CA ASN A 254 -10.95 -15.03 -2.12
C ASN A 254 -10.16 -16.18 -2.76
N LYS A 255 -9.09 -16.65 -2.06
CA LYS A 255 -8.27 -17.74 -2.57
C LYS A 255 -9.10 -19.02 -2.73
N PRO A 256 -8.86 -19.82 -3.79
CA PRO A 256 -9.49 -21.11 -3.95
C PRO A 256 -9.03 -22.10 -2.85
N ALA A 257 -9.85 -23.12 -2.58
CA ALA A 257 -9.56 -24.12 -1.55
C ALA A 257 -8.33 -24.99 -1.88
N GLY A 258 -7.98 -25.11 -3.17
CA GLY A 258 -6.88 -25.94 -3.65
C GLY A 258 -5.47 -25.38 -3.44
N VAL A 259 -5.30 -24.29 -2.68
CA VAL A 259 -4.00 -23.67 -2.44
C VAL A 259 -3.66 -23.56 -0.96
N VAL A 260 -2.36 -23.62 -0.66
CA VAL A 260 -1.79 -23.30 0.64
C VAL A 260 -0.90 -22.06 0.53
N VAL A 261 -0.91 -21.23 1.56
CA VAL A 261 -0.03 -20.05 1.68
C VAL A 261 1.14 -20.43 2.56
N LEU A 262 2.36 -20.06 2.13
CA LEU A 262 3.58 -20.35 2.89
C LEU A 262 4.16 -19.07 3.52
N ASP A 263 4.86 -19.25 4.63
CA ASP A 263 5.80 -18.28 5.15
C ASP A 263 7.22 -18.62 4.67
N VAL A 264 7.74 -17.84 3.74
CA VAL A 264 9.10 -17.96 3.20
C VAL A 264 9.90 -16.75 3.67
N PRO A 265 10.74 -16.88 4.71
CA PRO A 265 11.39 -15.74 5.36
C PRO A 265 12.27 -14.89 4.44
N GLU A 266 12.86 -15.49 3.41
CA GLU A 266 13.73 -14.84 2.45
C GLU A 266 12.94 -14.03 1.40
N ILE A 267 11.66 -14.35 1.19
CA ILE A 267 10.80 -13.67 0.22
C ILE A 267 9.96 -12.63 0.98
N ARG A 268 10.53 -11.42 1.14
CA ARG A 268 9.87 -10.28 1.77
C ARG A 268 9.74 -9.16 0.73
N LEU A 269 8.56 -9.04 0.18
CA LEU A 269 8.22 -8.06 -0.84
C LEU A 269 6.83 -7.51 -0.56
N ALA A 270 6.63 -6.21 -0.80
CA ALA A 270 5.35 -5.55 -0.65
C ALA A 270 5.10 -4.58 -1.80
N ARG A 271 3.85 -4.40 -2.14
CA ARG A 271 3.37 -3.28 -2.92
C ARG A 271 3.08 -2.13 -1.95
N ASN A 272 3.83 -1.04 -2.07
CA ASN A 272 3.50 0.19 -1.35
C ASN A 272 2.42 0.92 -2.13
N VAL A 273 1.25 1.10 -1.53
CA VAL A 273 0.07 1.70 -2.16
C VAL A 273 0.01 3.18 -1.88
N PHE A 274 -0.19 3.97 -2.92
CA PHE A 274 -0.26 5.44 -2.85
C PHE A 274 -1.52 5.99 -3.48
N ALA A 275 -2.04 7.04 -2.88
CA ALA A 275 -2.98 7.96 -3.48
C ALA A 275 -2.22 9.15 -4.08
N LEU A 276 -2.45 9.43 -5.36
CA LEU A 276 -1.87 10.54 -6.10
C LEU A 276 -2.97 11.53 -6.47
N VAL A 277 -2.80 12.80 -6.12
CA VAL A 277 -3.76 13.88 -6.39
C VAL A 277 -3.01 15.07 -6.96
N ILE A 278 -3.56 15.71 -7.98
CA ILE A 278 -3.05 17.00 -8.45
C ILE A 278 -3.27 18.04 -7.34
N ASN A 279 -2.28 18.88 -7.04
CA ASN A 279 -2.31 19.80 -5.91
C ASN A 279 -3.58 20.66 -5.85
N ASP A 280 -4.07 21.13 -7.01
CA ASP A 280 -5.25 21.99 -7.11
C ASP A 280 -6.59 21.24 -6.98
N SER A 281 -6.59 19.90 -7.09
CA SER A 281 -7.79 19.05 -6.99
C SER A 281 -7.99 18.46 -5.60
N LYS A 282 -7.13 18.79 -4.63
CA LYS A 282 -7.20 18.25 -3.27
C LYS A 282 -8.27 18.95 -2.44
N THR A 283 -9.50 18.44 -2.50
CA THR A 283 -10.59 18.89 -1.62
C THR A 283 -10.63 18.11 -0.32
N ALA A 284 -11.32 18.65 0.69
CA ALA A 284 -11.52 17.94 1.97
C ALA A 284 -12.23 16.60 1.78
N ARG A 285 -13.19 16.51 0.85
CA ARG A 285 -13.92 15.27 0.52
C ARG A 285 -13.01 14.20 -0.08
N VAL A 286 -12.12 14.60 -1.01
CA VAL A 286 -11.11 13.70 -1.59
C VAL A 286 -10.16 13.18 -0.51
N GLN A 287 -9.73 14.04 0.41
CA GLN A 287 -8.88 13.62 1.52
C GLN A 287 -9.58 12.59 2.43
N LEU A 288 -10.84 12.81 2.78
CA LEU A 288 -11.63 11.85 3.57
C LEU A 288 -11.79 10.50 2.86
N PHE A 289 -11.99 10.53 1.54
CA PHE A 289 -12.05 9.29 0.77
C PHE A 289 -10.72 8.54 0.79
N VAL A 290 -9.61 9.25 0.66
CA VAL A 290 -8.26 8.65 0.76
C VAL A 290 -8.01 8.09 2.18
N ASP A 291 -8.45 8.78 3.22
CA ASP A 291 -8.32 8.32 4.60
C ASP A 291 -9.17 7.06 4.85
N LEU A 292 -10.40 7.01 4.32
CA LEU A 292 -11.27 5.83 4.38
C LEU A 292 -10.67 4.62 3.63
N LEU A 293 -9.99 4.88 2.50
CA LEU A 293 -9.21 3.86 1.77
C LEU A 293 -8.09 3.30 2.65
N ALA A 294 -7.30 4.18 3.27
CA ALA A 294 -6.18 3.79 4.14
C ALA A 294 -6.65 2.97 5.35
N GLU A 295 -7.73 3.39 6.03
CA GLU A 295 -8.33 2.65 7.15
C GLU A 295 -8.84 1.28 6.72
N THR A 296 -9.54 1.21 5.58
CA THR A 296 -10.07 -0.04 5.05
C THR A 296 -8.94 -1.01 4.73
N LEU A 297 -7.87 -0.54 4.07
CA LEU A 297 -6.71 -1.35 3.73
C LEU A 297 -5.98 -1.86 4.98
N ALA A 298 -5.76 -0.98 5.98
CA ALA A 298 -5.14 -1.34 7.26
C ALA A 298 -5.96 -2.38 8.03
N GLY A 299 -7.29 -2.24 8.08
CA GLY A 299 -8.19 -3.20 8.71
C GLY A 299 -8.21 -4.57 8.03
N MET A 300 -7.88 -4.60 6.74
CA MET A 300 -7.75 -5.87 6.01
C MET A 300 -6.47 -6.64 6.37
N ARG A 301 -5.37 -5.98 6.70
CA ARG A 301 -4.11 -6.63 7.12
C ARG A 301 -4.26 -7.33 8.48
N THR A 302 -4.93 -6.71 9.44
CA THR A 302 -5.13 -7.26 10.80
C THR A 302 -6.03 -8.48 10.86
N ALA A 303 -6.86 -8.72 9.85
CA ALA A 303 -7.79 -9.86 9.81
C ALA A 303 -7.20 -11.16 9.20
N VAL A 304 -5.91 -11.19 8.88
CA VAL A 304 -5.20 -12.37 8.31
C VAL A 304 -4.33 -13.08 9.35
N ASN A 305 -4.13 -12.48 10.55
CA ASN A 305 -3.36 -13.08 11.66
C ASN A 305 -4.25 -13.90 12.58
#